data_53260919a490da161b7330298e755067
#
_entry.id   53260919a490da161b7330298e755067
#
_cell.length_a   1.000
_cell.length_b   1.000
_cell.length_c   1.000
_cell.angle_alpha   90.00
_cell.angle_beta   90.00
_cell.angle_gamma   90.00
#
_symmetry.space_group_name_H-M   'P 1'
#
loop_
_entity.id
_entity.type
_entity.pdbx_description
1 polymer ?
#
loop_
_entity_poly.entity_id
_entity_poly.type
_entity_poly.pdbx_seq_one_letter_code
_entity_poly.pdbx_strand_id
1 'polypeptide(L)'
;MRKLLICVTFLLVLFAGAFCAGKAWEQLSPVRDVETASPAPALMRPAPEETALPLLRDKPMSPEAVVFLGRNRQVEREISANPGMIGRLVIPGLGISVALYTDGEGATEQEILQNLCDREDAAAFFDDGSGYLIADHNNQAFWNLDSVQPGDRAFILRGHSILSLECDLRMDAHNYGQGIVDAAGNYISALSDYVCYTCQDNWNNVSVAGFRILDEDYVI
;
A
#
# COMPACT_ATOMS: atom_id res chain seq x y z
N MET A 1 43.27 5.92 -39.20
CA MET A 1 42.70 7.28 -39.05
C MET A 1 41.19 7.35 -39.38
N ARG A 2 40.70 6.81 -40.52
CA ARG A 2 39.24 6.86 -40.89
C ARG A 2 38.29 6.22 -39.85
N LYS A 3 38.65 5.10 -39.23
CA LYS A 3 37.82 4.43 -38.23
C LYS A 3 37.72 5.22 -36.92
N LEU A 4 38.77 5.93 -36.52
CA LEU A 4 38.77 6.76 -35.33
C LEU A 4 37.87 7.99 -35.49
N LEU A 5 37.86 8.59 -36.71
CA LEU A 5 37.04 9.76 -37.03
C LEU A 5 35.53 9.41 -36.98
N ILE A 6 35.16 8.22 -37.45
CA ILE A 6 33.76 7.76 -37.42
C ILE A 6 33.27 7.51 -35.98
N CYS A 7 34.10 6.97 -35.12
CA CYS A 7 33.73 6.77 -33.69
C CYS A 7 33.54 8.10 -32.95
N VAL A 8 34.41 9.09 -33.21
CA VAL A 8 34.30 10.41 -32.56
C VAL A 8 33.06 11.17 -33.04
N THR A 9 32.75 11.11 -34.36
CA THR A 9 31.51 11.73 -34.87
C THR A 9 30.27 11.07 -34.32
N PHE A 10 30.23 9.73 -34.16
CA PHE A 10 29.09 9.02 -33.60
C PHE A 10 28.86 9.36 -32.11
N LEU A 11 29.96 9.49 -31.35
CA LEU A 11 29.89 9.91 -29.93
C LEU A 11 29.37 11.35 -29.79
N LEU A 12 29.82 12.28 -30.65
CA LEU A 12 29.35 13.67 -30.63
C LEU A 12 27.87 13.81 -31.00
N VAL A 13 27.36 13.00 -31.93
CA VAL A 13 25.92 12.97 -32.28
C VAL A 13 25.09 12.42 -31.16
N LEU A 14 25.54 11.38 -30.44
CA LEU A 14 24.84 10.84 -29.26
C LEU A 14 24.80 11.87 -28.11
N PHE A 15 25.89 12.58 -27.87
CA PHE A 15 25.93 13.62 -26.83
C PHE A 15 25.03 14.81 -27.17
N ALA A 16 25.03 15.27 -28.43
CA ALA A 16 24.14 16.33 -28.88
C ALA A 16 22.67 15.94 -28.82
N GLY A 17 22.35 14.68 -29.16
CA GLY A 17 20.99 14.13 -29.06
C GLY A 17 20.48 14.09 -27.62
N ALA A 18 21.31 13.63 -26.68
CA ALA A 18 20.96 13.59 -25.25
C ALA A 18 20.77 14.99 -24.66
N PHE A 19 21.59 15.96 -25.08
CA PHE A 19 21.48 17.36 -24.61
C PHE A 19 20.23 18.07 -25.16
N CYS A 20 19.85 17.80 -26.42
CA CYS A 20 18.61 18.33 -27.01
C CYS A 20 17.37 17.68 -26.38
N ALA A 21 17.39 16.39 -26.07
CA ALA A 21 16.28 15.70 -25.39
C ALA A 21 16.06 16.24 -23.97
N GLY A 22 17.14 16.52 -23.22
CA GLY A 22 17.06 17.11 -21.89
C GLY A 22 16.44 18.52 -21.89
N LYS A 23 16.82 19.37 -22.86
CA LYS A 23 16.22 20.69 -22.98
C LYS A 23 14.79 20.72 -23.51
N ALA A 24 14.41 19.74 -24.35
CA ALA A 24 13.03 19.60 -24.81
C ALA A 24 12.12 19.13 -23.67
N TRP A 25 12.64 18.34 -22.74
CA TRP A 25 11.91 17.91 -21.55
C TRP A 25 11.63 19.08 -20.58
N GLU A 26 12.61 19.96 -20.36
CA GLU A 26 12.41 21.18 -19.55
C GLU A 26 11.38 22.15 -20.14
N GLN A 27 11.25 22.21 -21.47
CA GLN A 27 10.29 23.10 -22.15
C GLN A 27 8.88 22.50 -22.25
N LEU A 28 8.74 21.17 -22.13
CA LEU A 28 7.46 20.47 -22.21
C LEU A 28 6.79 20.24 -20.84
N SER A 29 7.47 20.59 -19.77
CA SER A 29 6.83 20.67 -18.46
C SER A 29 6.16 22.04 -18.35
N PRO A 30 4.84 22.16 -18.52
CA PRO A 30 4.18 23.41 -18.16
C PRO A 30 4.28 23.52 -16.64
N VAL A 31 5.13 24.40 -16.17
CA VAL A 31 5.00 24.96 -14.84
C VAL A 31 3.64 25.66 -14.84
N ARG A 32 2.60 24.93 -14.56
CA ARG A 32 1.41 25.52 -14.00
C ARG A 32 1.85 26.01 -12.62
N ASP A 33 1.91 27.33 -12.50
CA ASP A 33 1.77 27.98 -11.21
C ASP A 33 0.43 27.49 -10.64
N VAL A 34 0.47 26.34 -9.99
CA VAL A 34 -0.57 25.93 -9.05
C VAL A 34 -0.35 26.92 -7.91
N GLU A 35 -1.14 27.98 -7.96
CA GLU A 35 -1.42 28.82 -6.81
C GLU A 35 -1.52 27.86 -5.63
N THR A 36 -0.58 27.99 -4.71
CA THR A 36 -0.50 27.17 -3.50
C THR A 36 -1.81 27.39 -2.74
N ALA A 37 -2.81 26.61 -3.09
CA ALA A 37 -3.93 26.40 -2.20
C ALA A 37 -3.29 25.82 -0.93
N SER A 38 -3.26 26.68 0.10
CA SER A 38 -2.87 26.29 1.44
C SER A 38 -3.57 24.96 1.74
N PRO A 39 -2.86 23.90 2.10
CA PRO A 39 -3.51 22.63 2.40
C PRO A 39 -4.59 22.95 3.42
N ALA A 40 -5.82 22.56 3.12
CA ALA A 40 -6.89 22.62 4.09
C ALA A 40 -6.33 21.98 5.38
N PRO A 41 -6.55 22.58 6.55
CA PRO A 41 -6.01 22.04 7.78
C PRO A 41 -6.47 20.58 7.85
N ALA A 42 -5.49 19.67 7.81
CA ALA A 42 -5.76 18.26 8.00
C ALA A 42 -6.61 18.18 9.27
N LEU A 43 -7.81 17.62 9.12
CA LEU A 43 -8.62 17.25 10.28
C LEU A 43 -7.77 16.24 11.03
N MET A 44 -6.94 16.76 11.96
CA MET A 44 -6.20 15.94 12.89
C MET A 44 -7.25 15.06 13.57
N ARG A 45 -7.28 13.79 13.14
CA ARG A 45 -7.96 12.77 13.93
C ARG A 45 -7.34 12.88 15.32
N PRO A 46 -8.11 13.12 16.39
CA PRO A 46 -7.53 13.16 17.72
C PRO A 46 -6.75 11.86 17.90
N ALA A 47 -5.49 11.98 18.35
CA ALA A 47 -4.70 10.81 18.71
C ALA A 47 -5.61 9.90 19.53
N PRO A 48 -5.64 8.58 19.26
CA PRO A 48 -6.44 7.68 20.07
C PRO A 48 -6.05 7.97 21.52
N GLU A 49 -7.00 8.50 22.27
CA GLU A 49 -6.85 8.71 23.68
C GLU A 49 -6.42 7.35 24.21
N GLU A 50 -5.28 7.30 24.89
CA GLU A 50 -4.76 6.10 25.54
C GLU A 50 -5.71 5.77 26.69
N THR A 51 -6.91 5.41 26.29
CA THR A 51 -7.96 4.94 27.18
C THR A 51 -7.42 3.64 27.74
N ALA A 52 -7.07 3.66 28.99
CA ALA A 52 -6.66 2.52 29.78
C ALA A 52 -7.44 1.30 29.30
N LEU A 53 -6.74 0.32 28.70
CA LEU A 53 -7.29 -0.90 28.16
C LEU A 53 -8.30 -1.45 29.16
N PRO A 54 -9.61 -1.39 28.90
CA PRO A 54 -10.55 -2.14 29.70
C PRO A 54 -10.11 -3.58 29.62
N LEU A 55 -10.25 -4.31 30.70
CA LEU A 55 -9.96 -5.73 30.83
C LEU A 55 -10.67 -6.49 29.71
N LEU A 56 -10.07 -6.54 28.53
CA LEU A 56 -10.52 -7.25 27.32
C LEU A 56 -10.51 -8.79 27.51
N ARG A 57 -10.28 -9.23 28.76
CA ARG A 57 -10.12 -10.65 29.11
C ARG A 57 -11.38 -11.50 28.98
N ASP A 58 -12.57 -10.90 28.84
CA ASP A 58 -13.84 -11.65 28.95
C ASP A 58 -14.71 -11.59 27.70
N LYS A 59 -14.27 -10.95 26.62
CA LYS A 59 -15.01 -10.99 25.34
C LYS A 59 -14.72 -12.34 24.66
N PRO A 60 -15.74 -13.19 24.41
CA PRO A 60 -15.54 -14.40 23.62
C PRO A 60 -15.09 -14.01 22.21
N MET A 61 -14.05 -14.70 21.73
CA MET A 61 -13.55 -14.53 20.36
C MET A 61 -14.66 -14.79 19.34
N SER A 62 -14.70 -14.00 18.28
CA SER A 62 -15.67 -14.19 17.21
C SER A 62 -15.51 -15.57 16.55
N PRO A 63 -16.61 -16.23 16.12
CA PRO A 63 -16.51 -17.53 15.45
C PRO A 63 -15.60 -17.51 14.23
N GLU A 64 -15.55 -16.40 13.54
CA GLU A 64 -14.70 -16.18 12.36
C GLU A 64 -13.21 -16.12 12.74
N ALA A 65 -12.85 -15.41 13.80
CA ALA A 65 -11.48 -15.33 14.30
C ALA A 65 -10.98 -16.67 14.83
N VAL A 66 -11.84 -17.50 15.43
CA VAL A 66 -11.50 -18.85 15.92
C VAL A 66 -10.90 -19.72 14.81
N VAL A 67 -11.39 -19.60 13.57
CA VAL A 67 -10.88 -20.35 12.41
C VAL A 67 -9.41 -20.01 12.13
N PHE A 68 -8.97 -18.80 12.46
CA PHE A 68 -7.62 -18.33 12.19
C PHE A 68 -6.64 -18.50 13.35
N LEU A 69 -7.06 -18.98 14.51
CA LEU A 69 -6.19 -19.11 15.70
C LEU A 69 -4.90 -19.88 15.43
N GLY A 70 -5.01 -21.04 14.79
CA GLY A 70 -3.84 -21.86 14.46
C GLY A 70 -2.87 -21.15 13.51
N ARG A 71 -3.42 -20.44 12.53
CA ARG A 71 -2.65 -19.66 11.56
C ARG A 71 -2.04 -18.42 12.21
N ASN A 72 -2.75 -17.76 13.11
CA ASN A 72 -2.25 -16.58 13.81
C ASN A 72 -1.03 -16.92 14.68
N ARG A 73 -1.02 -18.08 15.35
CA ARG A 73 0.17 -18.58 16.08
C ARG A 73 1.35 -18.90 15.15
N GLN A 74 1.10 -19.29 13.91
CA GLN A 74 2.14 -19.44 12.90
C GLN A 74 2.69 -18.06 12.50
N VAL A 75 1.80 -17.08 12.25
CA VAL A 75 2.19 -15.69 11.92
C VAL A 75 3.04 -15.07 13.02
N GLU A 76 2.75 -15.31 14.29
CA GLU A 76 3.59 -14.87 15.41
C GLU A 76 5.06 -15.36 15.29
N ARG A 77 5.23 -16.62 14.92
CA ARG A 77 6.58 -17.19 14.67
C ARG A 77 7.23 -16.58 13.42
N GLU A 78 6.44 -16.34 12.37
CA GLU A 78 6.92 -15.71 11.14
C GLU A 78 7.39 -14.27 11.40
N ILE A 79 6.62 -13.47 12.17
CA ILE A 79 7.00 -12.12 12.60
C ILE A 79 8.32 -12.16 13.37
N SER A 80 8.47 -13.10 14.31
CA SER A 80 9.67 -13.22 15.12
C SER A 80 10.91 -13.61 14.30
N ALA A 81 10.73 -14.31 13.18
CA ALA A 81 11.80 -14.78 12.31
C ALA A 81 12.14 -13.82 11.16
N ASN A 82 11.25 -12.90 10.81
CA ASN A 82 11.39 -12.03 9.64
C ASN A 82 11.34 -10.55 10.06
N PRO A 83 12.47 -9.86 10.16
CA PRO A 83 12.52 -8.43 10.45
C PRO A 83 11.66 -7.63 9.46
N GLY A 84 10.92 -6.65 9.96
CA GLY A 84 10.01 -5.81 9.17
C GLY A 84 8.63 -6.42 8.92
N MET A 85 8.43 -7.72 9.13
CA MET A 85 7.09 -8.33 9.07
C MET A 85 6.26 -7.90 10.28
N ILE A 86 5.04 -7.43 10.03
CA ILE A 86 4.12 -6.94 11.08
C ILE A 86 2.82 -7.77 11.17
N GLY A 87 2.59 -8.66 10.24
CA GLY A 87 1.37 -9.47 10.19
C GLY A 87 1.16 -10.15 8.86
N ARG A 88 -0.06 -10.62 8.65
CA ARG A 88 -0.51 -11.24 7.41
C ARG A 88 -1.94 -10.83 7.09
N LEU A 89 -2.15 -10.33 5.88
CA LEU A 89 -3.49 -10.09 5.33
C LEU A 89 -4.02 -11.39 4.72
N VAL A 90 -5.28 -11.68 4.99
CA VAL A 90 -6.01 -12.81 4.39
C VAL A 90 -7.35 -12.31 3.86
N ILE A 91 -7.63 -12.52 2.57
CA ILE A 91 -8.95 -12.28 1.96
C ILE A 91 -9.44 -13.63 1.43
N PRO A 92 -10.22 -14.39 2.21
CA PRO A 92 -10.54 -15.79 1.91
C PRO A 92 -11.30 -15.95 0.59
N GLY A 93 -12.22 -15.04 0.30
CA GLY A 93 -13.02 -15.05 -0.94
C GLY A 93 -12.20 -14.99 -2.23
N LEU A 94 -10.99 -14.41 -2.15
CA LEU A 94 -10.07 -14.30 -3.28
C LEU A 94 -8.87 -15.25 -3.19
N GLY A 95 -8.76 -16.03 -2.13
CA GLY A 95 -7.59 -16.87 -1.88
C GLY A 95 -6.31 -16.07 -1.59
N ILE A 96 -6.41 -14.76 -1.30
CA ILE A 96 -5.27 -13.91 -0.97
C ILE A 96 -4.78 -14.23 0.43
N SER A 97 -3.47 -14.39 0.58
CA SER A 97 -2.78 -14.55 1.85
C SER A 97 -1.35 -14.05 1.72
N VAL A 98 -1.10 -12.84 2.17
CA VAL A 98 0.15 -12.10 1.95
C VAL A 98 0.73 -11.61 3.27
N ALA A 99 2.05 -11.75 3.46
CA ALA A 99 2.75 -11.19 4.60
C ALA A 99 2.85 -9.66 4.46
N LEU A 100 2.63 -8.94 5.55
CA LEU A 100 2.68 -7.48 5.60
C LEU A 100 4.04 -7.04 6.12
N TYR A 101 4.71 -6.20 5.36
CA TYR A 101 6.03 -5.67 5.71
C TYR A 101 6.02 -4.16 5.77
N THR A 102 6.80 -3.65 6.72
CA THR A 102 7.17 -2.23 6.80
C THR A 102 8.68 -2.13 7.01
N ASP A 103 9.32 -1.13 6.43
CA ASP A 103 10.75 -0.87 6.62
C ASP A 103 11.04 0.03 7.83
N GLY A 104 10.03 0.18 8.71
CA GLY A 104 10.14 1.00 9.89
C GLY A 104 9.73 2.45 9.69
N GLU A 105 9.96 3.24 10.72
CA GLU A 105 9.55 4.64 10.79
C GLU A 105 10.27 5.47 9.70
N GLY A 106 9.49 6.12 8.83
CA GLY A 106 10.00 7.03 7.80
C GLY A 106 10.33 6.40 6.44
N ALA A 107 10.15 5.09 6.24
CA ALA A 107 10.27 4.49 4.93
C ALA A 107 9.12 4.94 4.01
N THR A 108 9.46 5.29 2.78
CA THR A 108 8.45 5.62 1.76
C THR A 108 7.82 4.36 1.19
N GLU A 109 6.57 4.47 0.73
CA GLU A 109 5.88 3.42 -0.01
C GLU A 109 6.76 2.80 -1.10
N GLN A 110 7.42 3.64 -1.90
CA GLN A 110 8.25 3.19 -3.01
C GLN A 110 9.46 2.38 -2.55
N GLU A 111 10.10 2.74 -1.44
CA GLU A 111 11.22 1.98 -0.87
C GLU A 111 10.75 0.61 -0.39
N ILE A 112 9.62 0.54 0.31
CA ILE A 112 9.07 -0.74 0.78
C ILE A 112 8.70 -1.64 -0.40
N LEU A 113 7.95 -1.11 -1.39
CA LEU A 113 7.55 -1.86 -2.58
C LEU A 113 8.75 -2.35 -3.40
N GLN A 114 9.80 -1.52 -3.55
CA GLN A 114 11.01 -1.89 -4.26
C GLN A 114 11.76 -3.03 -3.55
N ASN A 115 11.77 -3.04 -2.22
CA ASN A 115 12.40 -4.11 -1.44
C ASN A 115 11.59 -5.42 -1.46
N LEU A 116 10.31 -5.35 -1.83
CA LEU A 116 9.41 -6.50 -1.90
C LEU A 116 9.14 -7.00 -3.33
N CYS A 117 9.70 -6.34 -4.37
CA CYS A 117 9.35 -6.60 -5.77
C CYS A 117 9.60 -8.06 -6.23
N ASP A 118 10.50 -8.79 -5.57
CA ASP A 118 10.83 -10.18 -5.87
C ASP A 118 10.08 -11.19 -4.95
N ARG A 119 9.14 -10.71 -4.14
CA ARG A 119 8.44 -11.53 -3.14
C ARG A 119 6.95 -11.65 -3.46
N GLU A 120 6.57 -12.77 -4.07
CA GLU A 120 5.17 -13.03 -4.47
C GLU A 120 4.18 -13.16 -3.30
N ASP A 121 4.66 -13.36 -2.06
CA ASP A 121 3.86 -13.58 -0.86
C ASP A 121 3.91 -12.42 0.14
N ALA A 122 4.37 -11.26 -0.28
CA ALA A 122 4.57 -10.09 0.59
C ALA A 122 3.94 -8.83 -0.01
N ALA A 123 3.39 -7.98 0.86
CA ALA A 123 2.85 -6.67 0.51
C ALA A 123 3.43 -5.59 1.42
N ALA A 124 3.55 -4.38 0.90
CA ALA A 124 3.95 -3.22 1.67
C ALA A 124 2.80 -2.75 2.55
N PHE A 125 3.12 -2.47 3.82
CA PHE A 125 2.20 -1.87 4.78
C PHE A 125 2.80 -0.54 5.26
N PHE A 126 2.03 0.54 5.16
CA PHE A 126 2.48 1.85 5.61
C PHE A 126 1.31 2.74 6.04
N ASP A 127 1.63 3.73 6.86
CA ASP A 127 0.72 4.77 7.32
C ASP A 127 1.15 6.09 6.67
N ASP A 128 0.26 6.72 5.93
CA ASP A 128 0.52 8.02 5.30
C ASP A 128 0.05 9.21 6.16
N GLY A 129 -0.34 8.95 7.40
CA GLY A 129 -0.87 9.93 8.35
C GLY A 129 -2.37 10.17 8.22
N SER A 130 -3.03 9.62 7.19
CA SER A 130 -4.49 9.68 6.99
C SER A 130 -5.16 8.33 7.22
N GLY A 131 -4.42 7.23 7.05
CA GLY A 131 -4.90 5.86 7.26
C GLY A 131 -3.86 4.83 6.86
N TYR A 132 -4.24 3.56 6.92
CA TYR A 132 -3.35 2.45 6.63
C TYR A 132 -3.50 2.00 5.19
N LEU A 133 -2.37 1.90 4.50
CA LEU A 133 -2.28 1.45 3.12
C LEU A 133 -1.55 0.11 3.03
N ILE A 134 -2.07 -0.76 2.18
CA ILE A 134 -1.48 -2.06 1.86
C ILE A 134 -1.35 -2.15 0.35
N ALA A 135 -0.12 -2.25 -0.14
CA ALA A 135 0.16 -2.22 -1.56
C ALA A 135 0.94 -3.45 -2.02
N ASP A 136 0.61 -3.93 -3.21
CA ASP A 136 1.37 -4.96 -3.90
C ASP A 136 1.21 -4.82 -5.41
N HIS A 137 2.08 -5.48 -6.16
CA HIS A 137 2.03 -5.48 -7.61
C HIS A 137 0.85 -6.31 -8.15
N ASN A 138 0.28 -5.87 -9.27
CA ASN A 138 -0.86 -6.52 -9.92
C ASN A 138 -0.56 -7.91 -10.51
N ASN A 139 0.70 -8.28 -10.61
CA ASN A 139 1.16 -9.60 -11.06
C ASN A 139 1.62 -10.51 -9.91
N GLN A 140 1.40 -10.09 -8.67
CA GLN A 140 1.73 -10.81 -7.44
C GLN A 140 0.47 -11.14 -6.62
N ALA A 141 0.49 -10.98 -5.29
CA ALA A 141 -0.62 -11.39 -4.44
C ALA A 141 -1.94 -10.63 -4.72
N PHE A 142 -1.85 -9.39 -5.25
CA PHE A 142 -3.02 -8.57 -5.54
C PHE A 142 -3.50 -8.62 -7.02
N TRP A 143 -3.11 -9.69 -7.75
CA TRP A 143 -3.47 -9.86 -9.16
C TRP A 143 -4.98 -9.84 -9.44
N ASN A 144 -5.81 -10.18 -8.47
CA ASN A 144 -7.27 -10.22 -8.55
C ASN A 144 -7.98 -9.31 -7.52
N LEU A 145 -7.28 -8.29 -7.01
CA LEU A 145 -7.85 -7.36 -6.03
C LEU A 145 -9.09 -6.62 -6.57
N ASP A 146 -9.17 -6.44 -7.88
CA ASP A 146 -10.31 -5.85 -8.57
C ASP A 146 -11.60 -6.66 -8.44
N SER A 147 -11.51 -7.92 -8.09
CA SER A 147 -12.65 -8.83 -7.87
C SER A 147 -13.28 -8.73 -6.48
N VAL A 148 -12.64 -8.00 -5.54
CA VAL A 148 -13.22 -7.74 -4.20
C VAL A 148 -14.54 -7.00 -4.35
N GLN A 149 -15.53 -7.39 -3.56
CA GLN A 149 -16.84 -6.75 -3.52
C GLN A 149 -17.14 -6.20 -2.12
N PRO A 150 -17.91 -5.10 -2.01
CA PRO A 150 -18.44 -4.67 -0.73
C PRO A 150 -19.17 -5.80 0.00
N GLY A 151 -18.84 -6.00 1.28
CA GLY A 151 -19.29 -7.10 2.11
C GLY A 151 -18.32 -8.28 2.20
N ASP A 152 -17.29 -8.36 1.33
CA ASP A 152 -16.26 -9.38 1.43
C ASP A 152 -15.46 -9.22 2.73
N ARG A 153 -15.08 -10.36 3.32
CA ARG A 153 -14.34 -10.41 4.58
C ARG A 153 -12.83 -10.46 4.34
N ALA A 154 -12.10 -9.71 5.15
CA ALA A 154 -10.66 -9.81 5.25
C ALA A 154 -10.22 -9.92 6.72
N PHE A 155 -9.00 -10.41 6.95
CA PHE A 155 -8.44 -10.58 8.28
C PHE A 155 -6.97 -10.13 8.27
N ILE A 156 -6.55 -9.39 9.31
CA ILE A 156 -5.13 -9.14 9.55
C ILE A 156 -4.72 -9.92 10.80
N LEU A 157 -3.83 -10.90 10.60
CA LEU A 157 -3.27 -11.74 11.64
C LEU A 157 -1.97 -11.09 12.13
N ARG A 158 -1.89 -10.76 13.42
CA ARG A 158 -0.75 -10.04 14.03
C ARG A 158 0.02 -10.86 15.07
N GLY A 159 -0.28 -12.14 15.21
CA GLY A 159 0.27 -13.01 16.27
C GLY A 159 -0.48 -12.85 17.58
N HIS A 160 -0.50 -11.67 18.16
CA HIS A 160 -1.21 -11.37 19.42
C HIS A 160 -2.68 -10.98 19.22
N SER A 161 -3.09 -10.62 18.01
CA SER A 161 -4.49 -10.30 17.70
C SER A 161 -4.88 -10.73 16.28
N ILE A 162 -6.18 -10.83 16.06
CA ILE A 162 -6.82 -11.05 14.77
C ILE A 162 -7.79 -9.90 14.54
N LEU A 163 -7.51 -9.10 13.54
CA LEU A 163 -8.38 -8.00 13.12
C LEU A 163 -9.33 -8.52 12.06
N SER A 164 -10.63 -8.41 12.31
CA SER A 164 -11.69 -8.76 11.36
C SER A 164 -12.14 -7.53 10.60
N LEU A 165 -12.13 -7.60 9.29
CA LEU A 165 -12.42 -6.49 8.39
C LEU A 165 -13.55 -6.85 7.43
N GLU A 166 -14.26 -5.85 6.93
CA GLU A 166 -15.25 -5.97 5.87
C GLU A 166 -14.97 -4.94 4.79
N CYS A 167 -14.97 -5.36 3.54
CA CYS A 167 -14.87 -4.42 2.42
C CYS A 167 -16.09 -3.50 2.40
N ASP A 168 -15.85 -2.21 2.46
CA ASP A 168 -16.88 -1.16 2.38
C ASP A 168 -16.73 -0.29 1.14
N LEU A 169 -15.62 -0.40 0.44
CA LEU A 169 -15.31 0.40 -0.73
C LEU A 169 -14.58 -0.43 -1.80
N ARG A 170 -15.04 -0.31 -3.05
CA ARG A 170 -14.33 -0.78 -4.24
C ARG A 170 -14.37 0.30 -5.30
N MET A 171 -13.20 0.72 -5.79
CA MET A 171 -13.12 1.80 -6.78
C MET A 171 -11.82 1.72 -7.59
N ASP A 172 -11.76 2.49 -8.66
CA ASP A 172 -10.53 2.85 -9.34
C ASP A 172 -10.11 4.26 -8.93
N ALA A 173 -8.80 4.47 -8.80
CA ALA A 173 -8.21 5.73 -8.37
C ALA A 173 -7.01 6.10 -9.25
N HIS A 174 -6.49 7.31 -9.08
CA HIS A 174 -5.35 7.81 -9.84
C HIS A 174 -4.15 8.06 -8.94
N ASN A 175 -2.98 7.60 -9.39
CA ASN A 175 -1.70 7.91 -8.78
C ASN A 175 -1.07 9.13 -9.46
N TYR A 176 -0.94 10.23 -8.73
CA TYR A 176 -0.32 11.47 -9.21
C TYR A 176 1.14 11.62 -8.76
N GLY A 177 1.76 10.58 -8.21
CA GLY A 177 3.15 10.62 -7.73
C GLY A 177 3.35 11.31 -6.38
N GLN A 178 2.35 12.05 -5.91
CA GLN A 178 2.30 12.65 -4.55
C GLN A 178 1.27 11.96 -3.65
N GLY A 179 0.61 10.93 -4.18
CA GLY A 179 -0.41 10.16 -3.50
C GLY A 179 -1.46 9.64 -4.47
N ILE A 180 -2.27 8.74 -3.97
CA ILE A 180 -3.37 8.13 -4.71
C ILE A 180 -4.66 8.79 -4.28
N VAL A 181 -5.44 9.29 -5.25
CA VAL A 181 -6.67 10.01 -4.99
C VAL A 181 -7.84 9.45 -5.81
N ASP A 182 -9.04 9.62 -5.30
CA ASP A 182 -10.28 9.33 -5.99
C ASP A 182 -10.59 10.37 -7.08
N ALA A 183 -11.70 10.20 -7.81
CA ALA A 183 -12.15 11.14 -8.83
C ALA A 183 -12.52 12.54 -8.27
N ALA A 184 -12.76 12.67 -6.98
CA ALA A 184 -13.05 13.93 -6.30
C ALA A 184 -11.79 14.61 -5.73
N GLY A 185 -10.62 13.95 -5.80
CA GLY A 185 -9.35 14.44 -5.29
C GLY A 185 -9.10 14.11 -3.81
N ASN A 186 -9.86 13.20 -3.20
CA ASN A 186 -9.61 12.74 -1.83
C ASN A 186 -8.54 11.65 -1.83
N TYR A 187 -7.64 11.69 -0.86
CA TYR A 187 -6.67 10.60 -0.66
C TYR A 187 -7.39 9.31 -0.29
N ILE A 188 -7.02 8.20 -0.94
CA ILE A 188 -7.68 6.90 -0.72
C ILE A 188 -7.51 6.40 0.71
N SER A 189 -6.39 6.69 1.37
CA SER A 189 -6.13 6.31 2.76
C SER A 189 -7.15 6.88 3.77
N ALA A 190 -7.81 7.98 3.42
CA ALA A 190 -8.82 8.61 4.26
C ALA A 190 -10.23 8.00 4.08
N LEU A 191 -10.42 7.08 3.12
CA LEU A 191 -11.74 6.58 2.73
C LEU A 191 -12.19 5.37 3.55
N SER A 192 -11.25 4.61 4.12
CA SER A 192 -11.50 3.41 4.94
C SER A 192 -10.42 3.23 5.99
N ASP A 193 -10.62 2.35 6.97
CA ASP A 193 -9.63 2.09 8.02
C ASP A 193 -8.36 1.45 7.47
N TYR A 194 -8.51 0.54 6.50
CA TYR A 194 -7.43 -0.10 5.73
C TYR A 194 -7.74 -0.03 4.26
N VAL A 195 -6.77 0.32 3.45
CA VAL A 195 -6.94 0.40 2.00
C VAL A 195 -5.90 -0.45 1.31
N CYS A 196 -6.35 -1.49 0.61
CA CYS A 196 -5.53 -2.28 -0.29
C CYS A 196 -5.57 -1.67 -1.69
N TYR A 197 -4.41 -1.61 -2.37
CA TYR A 197 -4.38 -1.18 -3.76
C TYR A 197 -3.28 -1.86 -4.55
N THR A 198 -3.48 -1.89 -5.86
CA THR A 198 -2.52 -2.42 -6.84
C THR A 198 -2.61 -1.62 -8.14
N CYS A 199 -1.49 -1.54 -8.86
CA CYS A 199 -1.49 -0.90 -10.18
C CYS A 199 -2.38 -1.67 -11.16
N GLN A 200 -3.04 -0.94 -12.06
CA GLN A 200 -3.65 -1.51 -13.27
C GLN A 200 -2.60 -1.64 -14.39
N ASP A 201 -3.02 -1.67 -15.65
CA ASP A 201 -2.14 -1.82 -16.82
C ASP A 201 -1.04 -0.75 -16.93
N ASN A 202 -1.28 0.42 -16.36
CA ASN A 202 -0.30 1.47 -16.19
C ASN A 202 -0.35 1.98 -14.75
N TRP A 203 0.78 2.39 -14.21
CA TRP A 203 0.87 2.79 -12.81
C TRP A 203 0.22 4.15 -12.45
N ASN A 204 -0.40 4.83 -13.43
CA ASN A 204 -1.22 6.00 -13.17
C ASN A 204 -2.62 5.63 -12.67
N ASN A 205 -3.09 4.42 -12.94
CA ASN A 205 -4.38 3.92 -12.48
C ASN A 205 -4.17 2.78 -11.50
N VAL A 206 -4.93 2.77 -10.44
CA VAL A 206 -4.88 1.75 -9.40
C VAL A 206 -6.27 1.21 -9.11
N SER A 207 -6.34 -0.09 -8.84
CA SER A 207 -7.50 -0.74 -8.26
C SER A 207 -7.42 -0.64 -6.74
N VAL A 208 -8.50 -0.22 -6.11
CA VAL A 208 -8.57 0.06 -4.68
C VAL A 208 -9.69 -0.73 -4.04
N ALA A 209 -9.40 -1.36 -2.90
CA ALA A 209 -10.38 -1.98 -2.01
C ALA A 209 -10.19 -1.43 -0.60
N GLY A 210 -11.20 -0.74 -0.08
CA GLY A 210 -11.25 -0.23 1.28
C GLY A 210 -11.93 -1.22 2.22
N PHE A 211 -11.42 -1.29 3.44
CA PHE A 211 -11.91 -2.18 4.49
C PHE A 211 -12.10 -1.42 5.79
N ARG A 212 -13.26 -1.56 6.40
CA ARG A 212 -13.53 -1.08 7.74
C ARG A 212 -13.28 -2.17 8.79
N ILE A 213 -12.87 -1.77 9.97
CA ILE A 213 -12.73 -2.65 11.12
C ILE A 213 -14.13 -3.06 11.62
N LEU A 214 -14.33 -4.35 11.78
CA LEU A 214 -15.51 -4.89 12.44
C LEU A 214 -15.23 -5.24 13.90
N ASP A 215 -14.10 -5.90 14.12
CA ASP A 215 -13.70 -6.40 15.43
C ASP A 215 -12.20 -6.65 15.51
N GLU A 216 -11.66 -6.62 16.73
CA GLU A 216 -10.31 -7.07 17.04
C GLU A 216 -10.37 -8.07 18.20
N ASP A 217 -9.95 -9.30 17.90
CA ASP A 217 -9.89 -10.41 18.86
C ASP A 217 -8.44 -10.61 19.33
N TYR A 218 -8.19 -10.48 20.61
CA TYR A 218 -6.87 -10.72 21.21
C TYR A 218 -6.67 -12.20 21.51
N VAL A 219 -5.53 -12.74 21.10
CA VAL A 219 -5.13 -14.13 21.34
C VAL A 219 -4.26 -14.16 22.61
N ILE A 220 -4.74 -14.83 23.64
CA ILE A 220 -4.07 -15.02 24.94
C ILE A 220 -3.27 -16.33 24.91
#